data_16d0d1cde06b9f55d99033ef836a2fb3
#
_entry.id   16d0d1cde06b9f55d99033ef836a2fb3
#
_cell.length_a   1.000
_cell.length_b   1.000
_cell.length_c   1.000
_cell.angle_alpha   90.00
_cell.angle_beta   90.00
_cell.angle_gamma   90.00
#
_symmetry.space_group_name_H-M   'P 1'
#
loop_
_entity.id
_entity.type
_entity.pdbx_description
1 polymer ?
#
loop_
_entity_poly.entity_id
_entity_poly.type
_entity_poly.pdbx_seq_one_letter_code
_entity_poly.pdbx_strand_id
1 'polypeptide(L)'
;DEIQNVEGWPLFVNRLLRQGLHLLVTGSNAKLLSNELTTHLTGRHHKIELYPFSFVEYAQMKQIDTISLTTKAQALLQKGLNDYLLQGGFPELQTERNTQDYITGLFYAIIRRDITQRFGVRYPEVLERLATYLMDNFAQEYNAKNLAQVFGISDHTIDTYCHYLQEAFLLFAVHKFSYKSSERIRGEKLYVVDTAFISNRPNTFSLQNMGWRLENVVFVELLHRAGRHYADVFYYRDRSFEVDFLVAKSGVVEPL
;
A
#
# COMPACT_ATOMS: atom_id res chain seq x y z
N ASP A 1 12.07 18.11 -1.59
CA ASP A 1 10.87 17.40 -1.17
C ASP A 1 9.67 17.91 -1.94
N GLU A 2 8.72 17.02 -2.30
CA GLU A 2 7.48 17.34 -3.04
C GLU A 2 7.73 18.17 -4.31
N ILE A 3 8.80 17.84 -5.04
CA ILE A 3 9.31 18.66 -6.15
C ILE A 3 8.31 18.80 -7.30
N GLN A 4 7.37 17.85 -7.43
CA GLN A 4 6.31 17.87 -8.43
C GLN A 4 5.37 19.09 -8.29
N ASN A 5 5.40 19.77 -7.16
CA ASN A 5 4.64 21.01 -6.94
C ASN A 5 5.32 22.26 -7.53
N VAL A 6 6.53 22.11 -8.08
CA VAL A 6 7.31 23.20 -8.69
C VAL A 6 7.22 23.10 -10.20
N GLU A 7 6.63 24.11 -10.84
CA GLU A 7 6.55 24.15 -12.30
C GLU A 7 7.97 24.17 -12.93
N GLY A 8 8.18 23.35 -13.97
CA GLY A 8 9.45 23.29 -14.69
C GLY A 8 10.60 22.58 -13.94
N TRP A 9 10.31 21.94 -12.81
CA TRP A 9 11.34 21.23 -12.02
C TRP A 9 12.19 20.22 -12.83
N PRO A 10 11.69 19.50 -13.84
CA PRO A 10 12.51 18.54 -14.56
C PRO A 10 13.67 19.23 -15.33
N LEU A 11 13.44 20.44 -15.84
CA LEU A 11 14.48 21.22 -16.53
C LEU A 11 15.58 21.67 -15.55
N PHE A 12 15.16 22.08 -14.35
CA PHE A 12 16.08 22.47 -13.28
C PHE A 12 16.95 21.29 -12.84
N VAL A 13 16.33 20.15 -12.55
CA VAL A 13 17.04 18.91 -12.15
C VAL A 13 18.02 18.48 -13.25
N ASN A 14 17.59 18.48 -14.51
CA ASN A 14 18.47 18.15 -15.65
C ASN A 14 19.69 19.08 -15.74
N ARG A 15 19.51 20.38 -15.47
CA ARG A 15 20.62 21.33 -15.45
C ARG A 15 21.64 20.99 -14.37
N LEU A 16 21.17 20.66 -13.16
CA LEU A 16 22.04 20.31 -12.04
C LEU A 16 22.78 18.98 -12.30
N LEU A 17 22.10 17.99 -12.86
CA LEU A 17 22.73 16.72 -13.24
C LEU A 17 23.84 16.91 -14.29
N ARG A 18 23.66 17.83 -15.27
CA ARG A 18 24.71 18.16 -16.24
C ARG A 18 25.93 18.83 -15.60
N GLN A 19 25.75 19.46 -14.46
CA GLN A 19 26.86 20.04 -13.65
C GLN A 19 27.57 18.99 -12.79
N GLY A 20 27.16 17.70 -12.87
CA GLY A 20 27.76 16.61 -12.10
C GLY A 20 27.27 16.49 -10.68
N LEU A 21 26.17 17.16 -10.31
CA LEU A 21 25.61 17.09 -8.96
C LEU A 21 24.81 15.78 -8.77
N HIS A 22 24.96 15.16 -7.59
CA HIS A 22 24.12 14.06 -7.15
C HIS A 22 22.88 14.65 -6.48
N LEU A 23 21.68 14.23 -6.93
CA LEU A 23 20.42 14.78 -6.47
C LEU A 23 19.56 13.69 -5.84
N LEU A 24 18.97 13.98 -4.69
CA LEU A 24 17.91 13.22 -4.08
C LEU A 24 16.60 14.00 -4.21
N VAL A 25 15.63 13.39 -4.90
CA VAL A 25 14.31 13.97 -5.12
C VAL A 25 13.29 13.09 -4.42
N THR A 26 12.41 13.69 -3.63
CA THR A 26 11.38 12.96 -2.89
C THR A 26 9.99 13.46 -3.27
N GLY A 27 8.99 12.62 -3.09
CA GLY A 27 7.58 12.94 -3.31
C GLY A 27 6.67 11.79 -2.94
N SER A 28 5.46 12.10 -2.53
CA SER A 28 4.44 11.16 -2.06
C SER A 28 3.77 10.36 -3.18
N ASN A 29 4.02 10.69 -4.47
CA ASN A 29 3.38 10.02 -5.61
C ASN A 29 4.39 9.34 -6.54
N ALA A 30 4.24 8.02 -6.66
CA ALA A 30 5.11 7.19 -7.47
C ALA A 30 5.01 7.47 -8.98
N LYS A 31 3.81 7.75 -9.50
CA LYS A 31 3.60 7.85 -10.95
C LYS A 31 4.00 9.20 -11.53
N LEU A 32 3.73 10.29 -10.85
CA LEU A 32 4.13 11.60 -11.34
C LEU A 32 5.65 11.72 -11.44
N LEU A 33 6.34 11.31 -10.38
CA LEU A 33 7.79 11.27 -10.43
C LEU A 33 8.29 10.30 -11.50
N SER A 34 7.68 9.11 -11.65
CA SER A 34 8.15 8.15 -12.66
C SER A 34 7.84 8.57 -14.09
N ASN A 35 6.67 9.12 -14.41
CA ASN A 35 6.31 9.55 -15.76
C ASN A 35 7.11 10.78 -16.19
N GLU A 36 7.21 11.80 -15.35
CA GLU A 36 8.00 12.98 -15.62
C GLU A 36 9.51 12.68 -15.63
N LEU A 37 9.99 11.83 -14.70
CA LEU A 37 11.36 11.37 -14.67
C LEU A 37 11.68 10.51 -15.88
N THR A 38 10.79 9.61 -16.29
CA THR A 38 10.99 8.76 -17.46
C THR A 38 11.07 9.61 -18.74
N THR A 39 10.24 10.63 -18.84
CA THR A 39 10.23 11.51 -20.02
C THR A 39 11.46 12.44 -20.07
N HIS A 40 11.88 12.97 -18.93
CA HIS A 40 12.92 14.01 -18.88
C HIS A 40 14.28 13.54 -18.38
N LEU A 41 14.34 12.42 -17.63
CA LEU A 41 15.56 11.90 -17.00
C LEU A 41 15.84 10.44 -17.39
N THR A 42 15.39 10.01 -18.56
CA THR A 42 15.51 8.62 -19.05
C THR A 42 16.89 8.03 -18.77
N GLY A 43 16.93 6.93 -17.99
CA GLY A 43 18.16 6.19 -17.70
C GLY A 43 19.13 6.85 -16.71
N ARG A 44 18.78 8.00 -16.10
CA ARG A 44 19.67 8.77 -15.21
C ARG A 44 19.16 8.86 -13.77
N HIS A 45 18.25 7.98 -13.37
CA HIS A 45 17.73 7.96 -12.02
C HIS A 45 17.51 6.54 -11.50
N HIS A 46 17.58 6.39 -10.21
CA HIS A 46 17.15 5.19 -9.50
C HIS A 46 15.94 5.54 -8.64
N LYS A 47 14.87 4.75 -8.75
CA LYS A 47 13.68 4.88 -7.92
C LYS A 47 13.87 4.02 -6.68
N ILE A 48 13.65 4.62 -5.50
CA ILE A 48 13.59 3.93 -4.21
C ILE A 48 12.17 4.16 -3.67
N GLU A 49 11.47 3.10 -3.33
CA GLU A 49 10.17 3.14 -2.67
C GLU A 49 10.37 2.85 -1.19
N LEU A 50 9.84 3.74 -0.35
CA LEU A 50 9.88 3.59 1.11
C LEU A 50 8.48 3.25 1.60
N TYR A 51 8.39 2.17 2.36
CA TYR A 51 7.18 1.72 3.02
C TYR A 51 7.31 1.91 4.53
N PRO A 52 6.20 1.87 5.29
CA PRO A 52 6.27 1.70 6.74
C PRO A 52 7.15 0.50 7.12
N PHE A 53 7.64 0.44 8.34
CA PHE A 53 8.52 -0.67 8.78
C PHE A 53 7.88 -2.03 8.48
N SER A 54 8.67 -2.94 7.92
CA SER A 54 8.37 -4.37 7.93
C SER A 54 8.37 -4.91 9.36
N PHE A 55 7.82 -6.11 9.59
CA PHE A 55 7.88 -6.70 10.93
C PHE A 55 9.31 -6.91 11.42
N VAL A 56 10.25 -7.21 10.54
CA VAL A 56 11.68 -7.37 10.90
C VAL A 56 12.26 -6.04 11.38
N GLU A 57 12.02 -4.94 10.66
CA GLU A 57 12.49 -3.60 11.06
C GLU A 57 11.82 -3.13 12.36
N TYR A 58 10.52 -3.39 12.52
CA TYR A 58 9.79 -3.13 13.76
C TYR A 58 10.39 -3.93 14.93
N ALA A 59 10.66 -5.22 14.75
CA ALA A 59 11.25 -6.07 15.77
C ALA A 59 12.66 -5.60 16.16
N GLN A 60 13.47 -5.19 15.17
CA GLN A 60 14.80 -4.60 15.43
C GLN A 60 14.69 -3.31 16.25
N MET A 61 13.80 -2.40 15.86
CA MET A 61 13.58 -1.16 16.60
C MET A 61 13.11 -1.42 18.05
N LYS A 62 12.24 -2.42 18.25
CA LYS A 62 11.74 -2.84 19.58
C LYS A 62 12.72 -3.74 20.34
N GLN A 63 13.88 -4.07 19.78
CA GLN A 63 14.87 -4.97 20.34
C GLN A 63 14.31 -6.37 20.68
N ILE A 64 13.41 -6.85 19.83
CA ILE A 64 12.82 -8.19 19.93
C ILE A 64 13.76 -9.18 19.25
N ASP A 65 14.18 -10.20 19.99
CA ASP A 65 15.01 -11.28 19.45
C ASP A 65 14.16 -12.19 18.53
N THR A 66 14.47 -12.16 17.23
CA THR A 66 13.78 -12.95 16.20
C THR A 66 14.44 -14.29 15.90
N ILE A 67 15.58 -14.60 16.54
CA ILE A 67 16.38 -15.79 16.22
C ILE A 67 16.31 -16.83 17.34
N SER A 68 16.23 -16.40 18.59
CA SER A 68 16.26 -17.30 19.75
C SER A 68 15.01 -18.20 19.81
N LEU A 69 15.24 -19.49 20.02
CA LEU A 69 14.19 -20.52 20.16
C LEU A 69 13.73 -20.73 21.60
N THR A 70 14.20 -19.92 22.57
CA THR A 70 13.76 -20.06 23.96
C THR A 70 12.29 -19.70 24.10
N THR A 71 11.56 -20.34 24.99
CA THR A 71 10.13 -20.09 25.24
C THR A 71 9.85 -18.62 25.54
N LYS A 72 10.75 -17.97 26.30
CA LYS A 72 10.64 -16.54 26.60
C LYS A 72 10.77 -15.67 25.35
N ALA A 73 11.76 -15.94 24.50
CA ALA A 73 11.97 -15.17 23.27
C ALA A 73 10.80 -15.36 22.29
N GLN A 74 10.31 -16.60 22.16
CA GLN A 74 9.15 -16.89 21.32
C GLN A 74 7.88 -16.18 21.81
N ALA A 75 7.65 -16.12 23.13
CA ALA A 75 6.52 -15.39 23.69
C ALA A 75 6.62 -13.87 23.43
N LEU A 76 7.83 -13.28 23.52
CA LEU A 76 8.06 -11.87 23.21
C LEU A 76 7.89 -11.59 21.70
N LEU A 77 8.37 -12.49 20.86
CA LEU A 77 8.20 -12.40 19.40
C LEU A 77 6.71 -12.45 19.01
N GLN A 78 5.97 -13.41 19.58
CA GLN A 78 4.52 -13.53 19.33
C GLN A 78 3.77 -12.28 19.82
N LYS A 79 4.12 -11.75 20.99
CA LYS A 79 3.55 -10.49 21.48
C LYS A 79 3.87 -9.35 20.52
N GLY A 80 5.14 -9.21 20.12
CA GLY A 80 5.56 -8.16 19.18
C GLY A 80 4.85 -8.25 17.83
N LEU A 81 4.61 -9.47 17.32
CA LEU A 81 3.83 -9.66 16.11
C LEU A 81 2.36 -9.23 16.30
N ASN A 82 1.74 -9.59 17.41
CA ASN A 82 0.37 -9.16 17.70
C ASN A 82 0.26 -7.63 17.84
N ASP A 83 1.23 -7.01 18.51
CA ASP A 83 1.30 -5.55 18.63
C ASP A 83 1.47 -4.90 17.24
N TYR A 84 2.34 -5.43 16.39
CA TYR A 84 2.54 -4.95 15.03
C TYR A 84 1.29 -5.12 14.14
N LEU A 85 0.60 -6.25 14.21
CA LEU A 85 -0.65 -6.50 13.50
C LEU A 85 -1.74 -5.47 13.84
N LEU A 86 -1.72 -4.93 15.05
CA LEU A 86 -2.69 -3.94 15.53
C LEU A 86 -2.22 -2.49 15.31
N GLN A 87 -0.95 -2.20 15.59
CA GLN A 87 -0.42 -0.84 15.59
C GLN A 87 0.13 -0.40 14.22
N GLY A 88 0.59 -1.37 13.41
CA GLY A 88 1.26 -1.11 12.15
C GLY A 88 2.75 -0.78 12.29
N GLY A 89 3.35 -0.42 11.16
CA GLY A 89 4.78 -0.18 11.01
C GLY A 89 5.18 1.28 10.80
N PHE A 90 4.28 2.27 10.91
CA PHE A 90 4.67 3.67 10.81
C PHE A 90 5.66 4.04 11.93
N PRO A 91 6.87 4.54 11.61
CA PRO A 91 7.87 4.89 12.63
C PRO A 91 7.35 5.89 13.66
N GLU A 92 6.57 6.86 13.22
CA GLU A 92 6.03 7.93 14.05
C GLU A 92 5.11 7.41 15.16
N LEU A 93 4.39 6.30 14.92
CA LEU A 93 3.49 5.70 15.92
C LEU A 93 4.25 5.15 17.13
N GLN A 94 5.57 4.98 17.02
CA GLN A 94 6.38 4.49 18.13
C GLN A 94 6.68 5.57 19.17
N THR A 95 6.54 6.84 18.81
CA THR A 95 6.78 8.01 19.67
C THR A 95 5.54 8.86 19.88
N GLU A 96 4.51 8.70 19.03
CA GLU A 96 3.28 9.47 19.09
C GLU A 96 2.40 9.03 20.29
N ARG A 97 1.89 9.99 21.04
CA ARG A 97 1.02 9.73 22.20
C ARG A 97 -0.42 9.43 21.80
N ASN A 98 -0.89 10.07 20.73
CA ASN A 98 -2.24 9.88 20.20
C ASN A 98 -2.16 9.31 18.77
N THR A 99 -1.97 8.01 18.69
CA THR A 99 -1.84 7.27 17.42
C THR A 99 -3.09 7.37 16.55
N GLN A 100 -4.27 7.43 17.17
CA GLN A 100 -5.54 7.54 16.44
C GLN A 100 -5.67 8.90 15.74
N ASP A 101 -5.39 10.00 16.40
CA ASP A 101 -5.45 11.33 15.80
C ASP A 101 -4.40 11.49 14.71
N TYR A 102 -3.19 10.96 14.94
CA TYR A 102 -2.13 10.98 13.94
C TYR A 102 -2.55 10.25 12.64
N ILE A 103 -2.98 9.00 12.74
CA ILE A 103 -3.38 8.20 11.57
C ILE A 103 -4.64 8.75 10.90
N THR A 104 -5.60 9.21 11.69
CA THR A 104 -6.79 9.87 11.15
C THR A 104 -6.42 11.14 10.38
N GLY A 105 -5.56 11.97 10.94
CA GLY A 105 -5.04 13.17 10.28
C GLY A 105 -4.29 12.85 8.99
N LEU A 106 -3.41 11.85 9.02
CA LEU A 106 -2.66 11.38 7.84
C LEU A 106 -3.61 10.86 6.75
N PHE A 107 -4.59 10.04 7.10
CA PHE A 107 -5.59 9.53 6.16
C PHE A 107 -6.31 10.67 5.44
N TYR A 108 -6.84 11.65 6.19
CA TYR A 108 -7.54 12.78 5.58
C TYR A 108 -6.63 13.70 4.78
N ALA A 109 -5.37 13.86 5.20
CA ALA A 109 -4.40 14.63 4.42
C ALA A 109 -4.16 13.98 3.05
N ILE A 110 -3.97 12.67 3.00
CA ILE A 110 -3.78 11.92 1.75
C ILE A 110 -5.04 12.03 0.87
N ILE A 111 -6.24 11.75 1.42
CA ILE A 111 -7.50 11.81 0.64
C ILE A 111 -7.74 13.20 0.08
N ARG A 112 -7.56 14.26 0.88
CA ARG A 112 -7.94 15.62 0.49
C ARG A 112 -6.87 16.29 -0.37
N ARG A 113 -5.61 16.27 0.07
CA ARG A 113 -4.51 16.97 -0.59
C ARG A 113 -3.93 16.16 -1.74
N ASP A 114 -3.57 14.91 -1.45
CA ASP A 114 -2.78 14.12 -2.40
C ASP A 114 -3.66 13.43 -3.46
N ILE A 115 -4.96 13.25 -3.18
CA ILE A 115 -5.89 12.68 -4.16
C ILE A 115 -6.90 13.73 -4.66
N THR A 116 -7.76 14.25 -3.77
CA THR A 116 -8.90 15.10 -4.21
C THR A 116 -8.45 16.35 -4.93
N GLN A 117 -7.53 17.11 -4.36
CA GLN A 117 -7.04 18.34 -4.99
C GLN A 117 -6.24 18.06 -6.25
N ARG A 118 -5.41 17.02 -6.20
CA ARG A 118 -4.51 16.68 -7.30
C ARG A 118 -5.24 16.19 -8.54
N PHE A 119 -6.20 15.26 -8.38
CA PHE A 119 -6.92 14.66 -9.51
C PHE A 119 -8.23 15.38 -9.84
N GLY A 120 -8.56 16.47 -9.14
CA GLY A 120 -9.81 17.18 -9.34
C GLY A 120 -11.03 16.29 -9.13
N VAL A 121 -11.03 15.50 -8.05
CA VAL A 121 -12.06 14.50 -7.78
C VAL A 121 -13.44 15.13 -7.72
N ARG A 122 -14.37 14.65 -8.54
CA ARG A 122 -15.72 15.22 -8.67
C ARG A 122 -16.59 15.00 -7.43
N TYR A 123 -16.41 13.86 -6.74
CA TYR A 123 -17.21 13.47 -5.57
C TYR A 123 -16.28 13.10 -4.39
N PRO A 124 -15.70 14.10 -3.69
CA PRO A 124 -14.73 13.85 -2.62
C PRO A 124 -15.27 13.01 -1.46
N GLU A 125 -16.54 13.24 -1.09
CA GLU A 125 -17.20 12.51 0.00
C GLU A 125 -17.41 11.03 -0.37
N VAL A 126 -17.68 10.75 -1.64
CA VAL A 126 -17.80 9.37 -2.13
C VAL A 126 -16.42 8.69 -2.11
N LEU A 127 -15.37 9.38 -2.54
CA LEU A 127 -14.00 8.87 -2.46
C LEU A 127 -13.61 8.53 -1.01
N GLU A 128 -13.89 9.41 -0.06
CA GLU A 128 -13.58 9.22 1.36
C GLU A 128 -14.34 8.01 1.94
N ARG A 129 -15.63 7.89 1.64
CA ARG A 129 -16.45 6.75 2.06
C ARG A 129 -16.00 5.45 1.40
N LEU A 130 -15.64 5.48 0.12
CA LEU A 130 -15.12 4.33 -0.61
C LEU A 130 -13.79 3.87 -0.02
N ALA A 131 -12.86 4.80 0.23
CA ALA A 131 -11.58 4.49 0.87
C ALA A 131 -11.78 3.82 2.24
N THR A 132 -12.69 4.37 3.05
CA THR A 132 -13.05 3.79 4.36
C THR A 132 -13.58 2.37 4.20
N TYR A 133 -14.53 2.17 3.27
CA TYR A 133 -15.11 0.85 3.01
C TYR A 133 -14.04 -0.17 2.57
N LEU A 134 -13.15 0.21 1.66
CA LEU A 134 -12.10 -0.69 1.17
C LEU A 134 -11.09 -1.04 2.26
N MET A 135 -10.78 -0.10 3.14
CA MET A 135 -9.91 -0.38 4.30
C MET A 135 -10.58 -1.25 5.36
N ASP A 136 -11.90 -1.21 5.48
CA ASP A 136 -12.63 -2.12 6.39
C ASP A 136 -12.79 -3.53 5.80
N ASN A 137 -12.73 -3.64 4.47
CA ASN A 137 -12.81 -4.89 3.70
C ASN A 137 -11.48 -5.22 3.02
N PHE A 138 -10.36 -4.93 3.69
CA PHE A 138 -9.02 -5.24 3.20
C PHE A 138 -8.80 -6.75 3.06
N ALA A 139 -7.84 -7.15 2.24
CA ALA A 139 -7.56 -8.55 1.89
C ALA A 139 -8.77 -9.29 1.28
N GLN A 140 -9.74 -8.56 0.71
CA GLN A 140 -10.92 -9.13 0.06
C GLN A 140 -11.02 -8.67 -1.39
N GLU A 141 -11.64 -9.51 -2.22
CA GLU A 141 -11.99 -9.11 -3.57
C GLU A 141 -13.06 -8.00 -3.53
N TYR A 142 -12.87 -6.96 -4.32
CA TYR A 142 -13.93 -5.97 -4.51
C TYR A 142 -14.60 -6.13 -5.87
N ASN A 143 -15.85 -5.68 -5.94
CA ASN A 143 -16.63 -5.69 -7.17
C ASN A 143 -17.11 -4.27 -7.47
N ALA A 144 -16.53 -3.64 -8.49
CA ALA A 144 -16.83 -2.25 -8.84
C ALA A 144 -18.32 -2.04 -9.16
N LYS A 145 -19.00 -3.00 -9.79
CA LYS A 145 -20.44 -2.90 -10.11
C LYS A 145 -21.32 -2.89 -8.85
N ASN A 146 -20.99 -3.74 -7.87
CA ASN A 146 -21.71 -3.76 -6.60
C ASN A 146 -21.49 -2.45 -5.83
N LEU A 147 -20.23 -1.97 -5.78
CA LEU A 147 -19.90 -0.72 -5.13
C LEU A 147 -20.54 0.48 -5.82
N ALA A 148 -20.61 0.48 -7.15
CA ALA A 148 -21.29 1.50 -7.93
C ALA A 148 -22.77 1.67 -7.50
N GLN A 149 -23.46 0.57 -7.27
CA GLN A 149 -24.85 0.59 -6.78
C GLN A 149 -24.94 1.15 -5.36
N VAL A 150 -24.03 0.74 -4.46
CA VAL A 150 -24.00 1.19 -3.06
C VAL A 150 -23.69 2.69 -2.94
N PHE A 151 -22.76 3.18 -3.75
CA PHE A 151 -22.30 4.57 -3.71
C PHE A 151 -23.06 5.52 -4.65
N GLY A 152 -23.91 5.01 -5.54
CA GLY A 152 -24.69 5.81 -6.46
C GLY A 152 -23.87 6.49 -7.56
N ILE A 153 -22.77 5.87 -7.99
CA ILE A 153 -21.86 6.35 -9.05
C ILE A 153 -21.58 5.24 -10.07
N SER A 154 -20.89 5.55 -11.17
CA SER A 154 -20.56 4.53 -12.17
C SER A 154 -19.46 3.59 -11.68
N ASP A 155 -19.45 2.34 -12.18
CA ASP A 155 -18.37 1.37 -11.95
C ASP A 155 -17.01 1.90 -12.43
N HIS A 156 -16.99 2.59 -13.55
CA HIS A 156 -15.78 3.28 -14.03
C HIS A 156 -15.25 4.32 -13.02
N THR A 157 -16.13 5.04 -12.32
CA THR A 157 -15.72 6.00 -11.28
C THR A 157 -15.16 5.28 -10.07
N ILE A 158 -15.74 4.12 -9.67
CA ILE A 158 -15.19 3.27 -8.60
C ILE A 158 -13.77 2.83 -8.95
N ASP A 159 -13.56 2.27 -10.16
CA ASP A 159 -12.23 1.82 -10.60
C ASP A 159 -11.23 2.98 -10.64
N THR A 160 -11.66 4.16 -11.12
CA THR A 160 -10.83 5.38 -11.11
C THR A 160 -10.41 5.76 -9.69
N TYR A 161 -11.34 5.74 -8.74
CA TYR A 161 -11.03 6.10 -7.35
C TYR A 161 -10.15 5.05 -6.66
N CYS A 162 -10.37 3.76 -6.92
CA CYS A 162 -9.46 2.70 -6.48
C CYS A 162 -8.05 2.91 -7.02
N HIS A 163 -7.93 3.31 -8.28
CA HIS A 163 -6.65 3.63 -8.89
C HIS A 163 -5.97 4.83 -8.22
N TYR A 164 -6.70 5.91 -7.89
CA TYR A 164 -6.13 7.05 -7.16
C TYR A 164 -5.63 6.67 -5.76
N LEU A 165 -6.36 5.79 -5.06
CA LEU A 165 -5.93 5.27 -3.75
C LEU A 165 -4.64 4.44 -3.85
N GLN A 166 -4.48 3.68 -4.95
CA GLN A 166 -3.25 2.95 -5.24
C GLN A 166 -2.09 3.90 -5.58
N GLU A 167 -2.34 4.94 -6.36
CA GLU A 167 -1.31 5.94 -6.68
C GLU A 167 -0.82 6.72 -5.46
N ALA A 168 -1.69 6.90 -4.47
CA ALA A 168 -1.34 7.53 -3.20
C ALA A 168 -0.73 6.54 -2.18
N PHE A 169 -0.41 5.31 -2.59
CA PHE A 169 0.13 4.25 -1.72
C PHE A 169 -0.75 3.90 -0.50
N LEU A 170 -2.03 4.20 -0.54
CA LEU A 170 -2.95 3.77 0.51
C LEU A 170 -3.35 2.31 0.34
N LEU A 171 -3.55 1.88 -0.90
CA LEU A 171 -3.96 0.53 -1.26
C LEU A 171 -3.04 -0.05 -2.34
N PHE A 172 -3.00 -1.36 -2.39
CA PHE A 172 -2.32 -2.14 -3.42
C PHE A 172 -3.25 -3.23 -3.92
N ALA A 173 -3.26 -3.46 -5.24
CA ALA A 173 -4.06 -4.51 -5.85
C ALA A 173 -3.20 -5.75 -6.14
N VAL A 174 -3.70 -6.92 -5.74
CA VAL A 174 -3.15 -8.22 -6.14
C VAL A 174 -4.17 -8.90 -7.04
N HIS A 175 -3.74 -9.26 -8.24
CA HIS A 175 -4.61 -9.87 -9.23
C HIS A 175 -4.79 -11.36 -9.00
N LYS A 176 -5.93 -11.87 -9.44
CA LYS A 176 -6.18 -13.32 -9.46
C LYS A 176 -5.25 -14.00 -10.45
N PHE A 177 -4.62 -15.10 -10.01
CA PHE A 177 -3.87 -15.94 -10.93
C PHE A 177 -4.81 -16.72 -11.85
N SER A 178 -4.58 -16.64 -13.14
CA SER A 178 -5.20 -17.50 -14.15
C SER A 178 -4.29 -17.59 -15.39
N TYR A 179 -4.27 -18.74 -16.03
CA TYR A 179 -3.62 -18.88 -17.33
C TYR A 179 -4.35 -18.07 -18.42
N LYS A 180 -5.62 -17.77 -18.24
CA LYS A 180 -6.43 -16.95 -19.16
C LYS A 180 -6.31 -15.47 -18.79
N SER A 181 -5.75 -14.66 -19.69
CA SER A 181 -5.56 -13.21 -19.48
C SER A 181 -6.86 -12.47 -19.11
N SER A 182 -8.00 -12.87 -19.71
CA SER A 182 -9.31 -12.25 -19.42
C SER A 182 -9.84 -12.51 -18.00
N GLU A 183 -9.37 -13.56 -17.35
CA GLU A 183 -9.75 -13.86 -15.96
C GLU A 183 -8.84 -13.13 -14.96
N ARG A 184 -7.57 -12.90 -15.31
CA ARG A 184 -6.63 -12.12 -14.49
C ARG A 184 -7.07 -10.67 -14.25
N ILE A 185 -7.77 -10.08 -15.24
CA ILE A 185 -8.22 -8.69 -15.17
C ILE A 185 -9.45 -8.50 -14.27
N ARG A 186 -10.17 -9.57 -13.92
CA ARG A 186 -11.51 -9.47 -13.30
C ARG A 186 -11.54 -9.62 -11.79
N GLY A 187 -10.49 -10.09 -11.18
CA GLY A 187 -10.43 -10.32 -9.74
C GLY A 187 -9.24 -9.58 -9.15
N GLU A 188 -9.50 -8.68 -8.24
CA GLU A 188 -8.48 -7.97 -7.49
C GLU A 188 -8.81 -8.02 -5.99
N LYS A 189 -7.83 -8.44 -5.18
CA LYS A 189 -7.83 -8.22 -3.75
C LYS A 189 -7.09 -6.93 -3.44
N LEU A 190 -7.63 -6.12 -2.54
CA LEU A 190 -6.98 -4.88 -2.11
C LEU A 190 -6.35 -5.04 -0.74
N TYR A 191 -5.08 -4.67 -0.64
CA TYR A 191 -4.31 -4.65 0.59
C TYR A 191 -3.96 -3.23 0.99
N VAL A 192 -3.95 -2.96 2.30
CA VAL A 192 -3.60 -1.65 2.85
C VAL A 192 -2.09 -1.58 3.05
N VAL A 193 -1.48 -0.42 2.78
CA VAL A 193 -0.05 -0.21 2.97
C VAL A 193 0.40 -0.49 4.40
N ASP A 194 -0.46 -0.24 5.38
CA ASP A 194 -0.16 -0.44 6.79
C ASP A 194 -1.42 -0.70 7.61
N THR A 195 -1.35 -1.66 8.53
CA THR A 195 -2.47 -2.02 9.41
C THR A 195 -2.87 -0.92 10.40
N ALA A 196 -2.03 0.09 10.61
CA ALA A 196 -2.38 1.27 11.39
C ALA A 196 -3.62 1.98 10.85
N PHE A 197 -3.77 2.06 9.53
CA PHE A 197 -4.97 2.63 8.90
C PHE A 197 -6.24 1.81 9.17
N ILE A 198 -6.11 0.53 9.51
CA ILE A 198 -7.24 -0.32 9.86
C ILE A 198 -7.64 -0.10 11.32
N SER A 199 -6.66 0.04 12.23
CA SER A 199 -6.89 0.09 13.68
C SER A 199 -7.24 1.47 14.21
N ASN A 200 -6.64 2.52 13.65
CA ASN A 200 -6.63 3.86 14.23
C ASN A 200 -7.60 4.83 13.54
N ARG A 201 -8.59 4.32 12.81
CA ARG A 201 -9.66 5.16 12.25
C ARG A 201 -10.88 5.15 13.15
N PRO A 202 -11.65 6.28 13.21
CA PRO A 202 -12.94 6.30 13.88
C PRO A 202 -13.90 5.28 13.26
N ASN A 203 -14.72 4.66 14.11
CA ASN A 203 -15.79 3.72 13.68
C ASN A 203 -15.30 2.47 12.92
N THR A 204 -14.06 2.02 13.13
CA THR A 204 -13.60 0.76 12.55
C THR A 204 -14.19 -0.44 13.30
N PHE A 205 -14.74 -1.40 12.55
CA PHE A 205 -15.28 -2.66 13.08
C PHE A 205 -14.33 -3.86 12.84
N SER A 206 -13.20 -3.63 12.19
CA SER A 206 -12.28 -4.69 11.74
C SER A 206 -11.23 -5.13 12.75
N LEU A 207 -11.37 -4.72 14.03
CA LEU A 207 -10.40 -5.04 15.09
C LEU A 207 -10.22 -6.56 15.35
N GLN A 208 -11.20 -7.38 14.97
CA GLN A 208 -11.19 -8.82 15.26
C GLN A 208 -10.64 -9.70 14.11
N ASN A 209 -10.37 -9.13 12.94
CA ASN A 209 -9.95 -9.90 11.76
C ASN A 209 -8.43 -10.15 11.73
N MET A 210 -7.90 -10.84 12.75
CA MET A 210 -6.46 -11.11 12.86
C MET A 210 -5.90 -11.92 11.68
N GLY A 211 -6.68 -12.83 11.09
CA GLY A 211 -6.30 -13.58 9.90
C GLY A 211 -6.05 -12.66 8.70
N TRP A 212 -6.98 -11.75 8.42
CA TRP A 212 -6.82 -10.78 7.34
C TRP A 212 -5.68 -9.79 7.59
N ARG A 213 -5.43 -9.41 8.85
CA ARG A 213 -4.28 -8.57 9.21
C ARG A 213 -2.96 -9.29 8.96
N LEU A 214 -2.89 -10.57 9.32
CA LEU A 214 -1.72 -11.39 9.03
C LEU A 214 -1.49 -11.50 7.52
N GLU A 215 -2.55 -11.80 6.76
CA GLU A 215 -2.50 -11.82 5.29
C GLU A 215 -2.01 -10.48 4.73
N ASN A 216 -2.54 -9.36 5.23
CA ASN A 216 -2.09 -8.02 4.81
C ASN A 216 -0.61 -7.76 5.16
N VAL A 217 -0.16 -8.18 6.33
CA VAL A 217 1.25 -8.02 6.75
C VAL A 217 2.18 -8.89 5.90
N VAL A 218 1.77 -10.12 5.55
CA VAL A 218 2.51 -10.96 4.60
C VAL A 218 2.62 -10.26 3.24
N PHE A 219 1.54 -9.64 2.76
CA PHE A 219 1.59 -8.85 1.53
C PHE A 219 2.58 -7.68 1.62
N VAL A 220 2.55 -6.91 2.71
CA VAL A 220 3.49 -5.80 2.93
C VAL A 220 4.94 -6.30 2.95
N GLU A 221 5.20 -7.44 3.59
CA GLU A 221 6.52 -8.08 3.56
C GLU A 221 6.95 -8.48 2.14
N LEU A 222 6.01 -8.95 1.32
CA LEU A 222 6.27 -9.22 -0.10
C LEU A 222 6.61 -7.95 -0.88
N LEU A 223 5.95 -6.83 -0.60
CA LEU A 223 6.33 -5.52 -1.17
C LEU A 223 7.75 -5.14 -0.82
N HIS A 224 8.16 -5.28 0.44
CA HIS A 224 9.52 -5.00 0.90
C HIS A 224 10.57 -5.86 0.18
N ARG A 225 10.27 -7.15 -0.03
CA ARG A 225 11.19 -8.11 -0.67
C ARG A 225 11.21 -7.99 -2.19
N ALA A 226 10.05 -7.83 -2.79
CA ALA A 226 9.91 -7.82 -4.24
C ALA A 226 10.23 -6.44 -4.84
N GLY A 227 10.07 -5.36 -4.09
CA GLY A 227 10.20 -4.01 -4.58
C GLY A 227 9.34 -3.79 -5.83
N ARG A 228 9.97 -3.45 -6.96
CA ARG A 228 9.28 -3.24 -8.24
C ARG A 228 8.61 -4.49 -8.83
N HIS A 229 8.87 -5.67 -8.30
CA HIS A 229 8.39 -6.96 -8.81
C HIS A 229 7.15 -7.48 -8.08
N TYR A 230 6.48 -6.68 -7.24
CA TYR A 230 5.23 -7.12 -6.62
C TYR A 230 4.13 -7.43 -7.65
N ALA A 231 4.25 -6.95 -8.88
CA ALA A 231 3.37 -7.31 -9.99
C ALA A 231 3.40 -8.81 -10.34
N ASP A 232 4.41 -9.53 -9.85
CA ASP A 232 4.54 -10.98 -9.99
C ASP A 232 3.89 -11.74 -8.83
N VAL A 233 3.19 -11.05 -7.94
CA VAL A 233 2.41 -11.63 -6.84
C VAL A 233 0.95 -11.72 -7.26
N PHE A 234 0.36 -12.88 -7.05
CA PHE A 234 -1.03 -13.19 -7.37
C PHE A 234 -1.68 -13.89 -6.20
N TYR A 235 -3.02 -13.93 -6.16
CA TYR A 235 -3.76 -14.88 -5.34
C TYR A 235 -4.45 -15.91 -6.24
N TYR A 236 -4.79 -17.07 -5.68
CA TYR A 236 -5.56 -18.08 -6.39
C TYR A 236 -6.81 -18.43 -5.59
N ARG A 237 -7.94 -18.48 -6.25
CA ARG A 237 -9.19 -18.91 -5.66
C ARG A 237 -10.05 -19.64 -6.67
N ASP A 238 -10.48 -20.82 -6.30
CA ASP A 238 -11.52 -21.56 -7.00
C ASP A 238 -12.71 -21.87 -6.05
N ARG A 239 -13.54 -22.84 -6.40
CA ARG A 239 -14.71 -23.21 -5.60
C ARG A 239 -14.36 -23.99 -4.33
N SER A 240 -13.18 -24.59 -4.26
CA SER A 240 -12.79 -25.57 -3.25
C SER A 240 -11.71 -25.10 -2.31
N PHE A 241 -10.81 -24.23 -2.76
CA PHE A 241 -9.70 -23.71 -1.94
C PHE A 241 -9.22 -22.34 -2.41
N GLU A 242 -8.49 -21.68 -1.53
CA GLU A 242 -7.86 -20.40 -1.76
C GLU A 242 -6.38 -20.47 -1.37
N VAL A 243 -5.53 -19.81 -2.14
CA VAL A 243 -4.12 -19.55 -1.83
C VAL A 243 -3.93 -18.05 -1.86
N ASP A 244 -3.59 -17.48 -0.72
CA ASP A 244 -3.53 -16.03 -0.56
C ASP A 244 -2.43 -15.41 -1.42
N PHE A 245 -1.27 -16.08 -1.54
CA PHE A 245 -0.17 -15.58 -2.37
C PHE A 245 0.47 -16.66 -3.21
N LEU A 246 0.60 -16.34 -4.49
CA LEU A 246 1.41 -17.05 -5.46
C LEU A 246 2.46 -16.08 -5.98
N VAL A 247 3.71 -16.50 -6.01
CA VAL A 247 4.80 -15.69 -6.55
C VAL A 247 5.25 -16.30 -7.86
N ALA A 248 5.17 -15.51 -8.94
CA ALA A 248 5.69 -15.90 -10.24
C ALA A 248 7.13 -15.44 -10.39
N LYS A 249 8.04 -16.39 -10.59
CA LYS A 249 9.46 -16.12 -10.81
C LYS A 249 9.98 -16.95 -11.98
N SER A 250 10.52 -16.29 -12.99
CA SER A 250 11.12 -16.96 -14.17
C SER A 250 10.19 -17.97 -14.85
N GLY A 251 8.88 -17.69 -14.91
CA GLY A 251 7.88 -18.58 -15.53
C GLY A 251 7.37 -19.72 -14.64
N VAL A 252 7.87 -19.84 -13.42
CA VAL A 252 7.37 -20.76 -12.39
C VAL A 252 6.50 -20.00 -11.40
N VAL A 253 5.40 -20.59 -10.99
CA VAL A 253 4.48 -20.04 -9.99
C VAL A 253 4.52 -20.92 -8.76
N GLU A 254 4.89 -20.35 -7.63
CA GLU A 254 5.03 -21.06 -6.36
C GLU A 254 4.08 -20.46 -5.31
N PRO A 255 3.37 -21.31 -4.52
CA PRO A 255 2.61 -20.81 -3.38
C PRO A 255 3.57 -20.43 -2.25
N LEU A 256 3.14 -19.43 -1.48
CA LEU A 256 3.79 -18.99 -0.25
C LEU A 256 3.13 -19.67 0.95
#